data_ff05ba7441cd2fd533c07b1cf9af5058
#
_entry.id   ff05ba7441cd2fd533c07b1cf9af5058
#
_cell.length_a   1.000
_cell.length_b   1.000
_cell.length_c   1.000
_cell.angle_alpha   90.00
_cell.angle_beta   90.00
_cell.angle_gamma   90.00
#
_symmetry.space_group_name_H-M   'P 1'
#
loop_
_entity.id
_entity.type
_entity.pdbx_description
1 polymer ?
#
loop_
_entity_poly.entity_id
_entity_poly.type
_entity_poly.pdbx_seq_one_letter_code
_entity_poly.pdbx_strand_id
1 'polypeptide(L)'
;MAFQYNHYYEIYNGGKYVNLNGDHENNVVNNGEKVTMYARTNNPDQRWALERYGSDNQVRIVLQRGGGWYALNYNTENTNCIVWHLNSAADKDTVITLEPAVSFGGVYRLKLAQRNLYLTVVGSSLKWMAFTNEKDQIFSFVEPGANPGSATGNGLSLRCPVSYSGISTKFVDGGHRGVDYIASKGTPVYAVTSGRVIRVYSWQGSTNEAAVDSIGNAVFLEHFDSKGNTCGMTCYYHLREAPTSLISADQYVAEGDLIGYVGNTGKVVAINGDGSHLHFEVKTGTYFNNSTVQELYHSGIWVNPLNYITH
;
A
#
# COMPACT_ATOMS: atom_id res chain seq x y z
N MET A 1 3.27 -11.77 -5.76
CA MET A 1 2.74 -11.86 -7.15
C MET A 1 3.87 -12.34 -8.04
N ALA A 2 3.65 -13.37 -8.83
CA ALA A 2 4.54 -13.60 -9.95
C ALA A 2 4.15 -12.60 -11.03
N PHE A 3 5.01 -11.65 -11.34
CA PHE A 3 4.77 -10.74 -12.47
C PHE A 3 4.60 -11.54 -13.76
N GLN A 4 3.64 -11.12 -14.57
CA GLN A 4 3.55 -11.58 -15.95
C GLN A 4 4.47 -10.68 -16.78
N TYR A 5 5.51 -11.26 -17.34
CA TYR A 5 6.40 -10.55 -18.25
C TYR A 5 5.72 -10.34 -19.60
N ASN A 6 6.04 -9.24 -20.26
CA ASN A 6 5.39 -8.77 -21.50
C ASN A 6 3.88 -8.47 -21.34
N HIS A 7 3.45 -8.25 -20.12
CA HIS A 7 2.10 -7.83 -19.76
C HIS A 7 2.12 -6.35 -19.35
N TYR A 8 1.08 -5.59 -19.73
CA TYR A 8 0.99 -4.17 -19.40
C TYR A 8 0.41 -3.96 -18.02
N TYR A 9 1.01 -3.02 -17.30
CA TYR A 9 0.56 -2.52 -16.00
C TYR A 9 0.45 -1.01 -16.04
N GLU A 10 -0.41 -0.46 -15.21
CA GLU A 10 -0.34 0.93 -14.77
C GLU A 10 0.44 0.96 -13.46
N ILE A 11 1.40 1.87 -13.34
CA ILE A 11 2.26 1.97 -12.14
C ILE A 11 1.76 3.16 -11.31
N TYR A 12 1.35 2.91 -10.09
CA TYR A 12 0.60 3.84 -9.25
C TYR A 12 1.36 4.22 -7.98
N ASN A 13 1.23 5.50 -7.58
CA ASN A 13 1.61 6.02 -6.27
C ASN A 13 0.71 7.22 -5.92
N GLY A 14 0.13 7.23 -4.71
CA GLY A 14 -0.54 8.40 -4.11
C GLY A 14 -1.60 9.09 -4.96
N GLY A 15 -2.49 8.35 -5.61
CA GLY A 15 -3.57 8.91 -6.44
C GLY A 15 -3.19 9.19 -7.88
N LYS A 16 -1.93 8.95 -8.29
CA LYS A 16 -1.42 9.24 -9.63
C LYS A 16 -0.69 8.05 -10.25
N TYR A 17 -0.50 8.09 -11.55
CA TYR A 17 0.10 7.05 -12.36
C TYR A 17 1.37 7.53 -13.04
N VAL A 18 2.32 6.62 -13.19
CA VAL A 18 3.55 6.86 -13.98
C VAL A 18 3.15 7.07 -15.43
N ASN A 19 3.48 8.23 -15.96
CA ASN A 19 3.03 8.72 -17.25
C ASN A 19 4.19 9.24 -18.09
N LEU A 20 4.30 8.81 -19.33
CA LEU A 20 5.16 9.47 -20.31
C LEU A 20 4.62 10.87 -20.58
N ASN A 21 5.44 11.89 -20.39
CA ASN A 21 5.03 13.28 -20.55
C ASN A 21 5.05 13.68 -22.03
N GLY A 22 3.97 14.30 -22.49
CA GLY A 22 3.82 14.77 -23.87
C GLY A 22 2.52 14.29 -24.50
N ASP A 23 2.24 14.80 -25.71
CA ASP A 23 1.15 14.33 -26.56
C ASP A 23 1.74 13.38 -27.61
N HIS A 24 1.56 12.09 -27.38
CA HIS A 24 2.11 11.05 -28.26
C HIS A 24 1.06 10.39 -29.14
N GLU A 25 -0.07 11.03 -29.38
CA GLU A 25 -1.08 10.50 -30.31
C GLU A 25 -0.47 10.21 -31.70
N ASN A 26 0.52 10.99 -32.12
CA ASN A 26 1.25 10.81 -33.37
C ASN A 26 2.52 9.94 -33.24
N ASN A 27 2.73 9.29 -32.09
CA ASN A 27 3.69 8.20 -31.91
C ASN A 27 5.19 8.53 -31.97
N VAL A 28 5.60 9.77 -31.91
CA VAL A 28 7.02 10.13 -31.84
C VAL A 28 7.42 10.29 -30.39
N VAL A 29 8.32 9.43 -29.91
CA VAL A 29 8.94 9.55 -28.58
C VAL A 29 10.42 9.81 -28.79
N ASN A 30 10.95 10.83 -28.14
CA ASN A 30 12.36 11.17 -28.19
C ASN A 30 13.10 10.61 -26.98
N ASN A 31 14.36 10.27 -27.17
CA ASN A 31 15.23 9.94 -26.04
C ASN A 31 15.33 11.14 -25.10
N GLY A 32 15.20 10.89 -23.79
CA GLY A 32 15.27 11.93 -22.78
C GLY A 32 13.94 12.56 -22.41
N GLU A 33 12.83 12.13 -23.01
CA GLU A 33 11.51 12.61 -22.60
C GLU A 33 11.23 12.25 -21.15
N LYS A 34 10.63 13.20 -20.42
CA LYS A 34 10.37 13.07 -18.99
C LYS A 34 9.24 12.10 -18.70
N VAL A 35 9.39 11.39 -17.61
CA VAL A 35 8.32 10.60 -17.01
C VAL A 35 7.80 11.36 -15.77
N THR A 36 6.50 11.43 -15.64
CA THR A 36 5.80 12.22 -14.62
C THR A 36 4.74 11.40 -13.90
N MET A 37 4.17 11.95 -12.84
CA MET A 37 2.99 11.43 -12.18
C MET A 37 1.75 12.21 -12.63
N TYR A 38 0.77 11.53 -13.19
CA TYR A 38 -0.43 12.17 -13.72
C TYR A 38 -1.71 11.43 -13.30
N ALA A 39 -2.84 12.14 -13.34
CA ALA A 39 -4.14 11.51 -13.14
C ALA A 39 -4.36 10.39 -14.16
N ARG A 40 -5.20 9.41 -13.84
CA ARG A 40 -5.50 8.34 -14.77
C ARG A 40 -6.18 8.88 -16.02
N THR A 41 -5.64 8.56 -17.19
CA THR A 41 -6.17 8.97 -18.48
C THR A 41 -6.66 7.82 -19.34
N ASN A 42 -6.38 6.57 -18.93
CA ASN A 42 -6.53 5.36 -19.75
C ASN A 42 -5.73 5.40 -21.07
N ASN A 43 -4.79 6.33 -21.18
CA ASN A 43 -3.93 6.52 -22.33
C ASN A 43 -2.80 5.47 -22.32
N PRO A 44 -2.37 4.96 -23.48
CA PRO A 44 -1.19 4.13 -23.60
C PRO A 44 0.10 4.69 -22.97
N ASP A 45 0.22 6.01 -22.73
CA ASP A 45 1.36 6.64 -22.05
C ASP A 45 1.48 6.26 -20.55
N GLN A 46 0.46 5.62 -20.00
CA GLN A 46 0.43 5.07 -18.64
C GLN A 46 0.53 3.55 -18.61
N ARG A 47 0.73 2.88 -19.75
CA ARG A 47 0.81 1.41 -19.84
C ARG A 47 2.25 0.96 -20.02
N TRP A 48 2.79 0.34 -18.97
CA TRP A 48 4.16 -0.11 -18.88
C TRP A 48 4.23 -1.63 -18.81
N ALA A 49 5.05 -2.24 -19.65
CA ALA A 49 5.30 -3.67 -19.59
C ALA A 49 6.58 -3.95 -18.80
N LEU A 50 6.64 -5.13 -18.19
CA LEU A 50 7.83 -5.64 -17.53
C LEU A 50 8.57 -6.59 -18.46
N GLU A 51 9.77 -6.23 -18.88
CA GLU A 51 10.69 -7.10 -19.61
C GLU A 51 11.68 -7.73 -18.61
N ARG A 52 11.76 -9.05 -18.58
CA ARG A 52 12.71 -9.73 -17.68
C ARG A 52 14.15 -9.44 -18.09
N TYR A 53 15.00 -9.14 -17.10
CA TYR A 53 16.41 -8.87 -17.32
C TYR A 53 17.28 -9.56 -16.26
N GLY A 54 18.01 -10.59 -16.64
CA GLY A 54 18.93 -11.27 -15.72
C GLY A 54 18.23 -12.06 -14.62
N SER A 55 18.39 -11.65 -13.36
CA SER A 55 17.84 -12.33 -12.19
C SER A 55 16.33 -12.14 -12.03
N ASP A 56 15.69 -12.95 -11.17
CA ASP A 56 14.22 -13.00 -11.03
C ASP A 56 13.53 -11.70 -10.61
N ASN A 57 14.25 -10.78 -9.99
CA ASN A 57 13.72 -9.48 -9.57
C ASN A 57 14.26 -8.30 -10.38
N GLN A 58 15.02 -8.56 -11.45
CA GLN A 58 15.54 -7.52 -12.34
C GLN A 58 14.71 -7.46 -13.63
N VAL A 59 14.24 -6.26 -13.94
CA VAL A 59 13.40 -5.97 -15.09
C VAL A 59 13.82 -4.69 -15.79
N ARG A 60 13.39 -4.52 -17.03
CA ARG A 60 13.18 -3.21 -17.63
C ARG A 60 11.70 -2.90 -17.57
N ILE A 61 11.38 -1.66 -17.25
CA ILE A 61 10.01 -1.14 -17.31
C ILE A 61 9.90 -0.38 -18.61
N VAL A 62 9.14 -0.93 -19.53
CA VAL A 62 9.14 -0.49 -20.93
C VAL A 62 7.74 -0.10 -21.40
N LEU A 63 7.68 0.79 -22.38
CA LEU A 63 6.46 1.06 -23.14
C LEU A 63 6.75 1.03 -24.64
N GLN A 64 5.75 0.69 -25.43
CA GLN A 64 5.83 0.69 -26.88
C GLN A 64 5.15 1.93 -27.45
N ARG A 65 5.87 2.68 -28.27
CA ARG A 65 5.37 3.84 -28.98
C ARG A 65 6.06 3.99 -30.33
N GLY A 66 5.33 4.48 -31.34
CA GLY A 66 5.90 4.79 -32.66
C GLY A 66 6.68 3.65 -33.32
N GLY A 67 6.32 2.40 -33.03
CA GLY A 67 7.05 1.21 -33.50
C GLY A 67 8.34 0.91 -32.74
N GLY A 68 8.71 1.70 -31.72
CA GLY A 68 9.88 1.50 -30.86
C GLY A 68 9.53 1.09 -29.43
N TRP A 69 10.49 0.47 -28.76
CA TRP A 69 10.43 0.18 -27.33
C TRP A 69 11.32 1.15 -26.56
N TYR A 70 10.77 1.75 -25.51
CA TYR A 70 11.44 2.72 -24.65
C TYR A 70 11.39 2.22 -23.20
N ALA A 71 12.51 2.32 -22.49
CA ALA A 71 12.59 1.95 -21.09
C ALA A 71 12.69 3.17 -20.18
N LEU A 72 12.20 3.04 -18.95
CA LEU A 72 12.55 3.97 -17.88
C LEU A 72 14.07 4.03 -17.75
N ASN A 73 14.61 5.23 -17.69
CA ASN A 73 16.04 5.49 -17.65
C ASN A 73 16.37 6.60 -16.66
N TYR A 74 17.64 6.71 -16.34
CA TYR A 74 18.21 7.70 -15.44
C TYR A 74 18.91 8.81 -16.22
N ASN A 75 18.45 10.04 -16.02
CA ASN A 75 19.20 11.20 -16.52
C ASN A 75 20.31 11.57 -15.53
N THR A 76 21.56 11.35 -15.93
CA THR A 76 22.73 11.58 -15.07
C THR A 76 22.99 13.05 -14.73
N GLU A 77 22.44 13.98 -15.51
CA GLU A 77 22.66 15.41 -15.32
C GLU A 77 21.77 16.01 -14.22
N ASN A 78 20.53 15.51 -14.10
CA ASN A 78 19.53 16.15 -13.24
C ASN A 78 18.67 15.18 -12.41
N THR A 79 19.05 13.90 -12.40
CA THR A 79 18.38 12.82 -11.66
C THR A 79 16.92 12.52 -12.09
N ASN A 80 16.39 13.14 -13.11
CA ASN A 80 15.03 12.89 -13.59
C ASN A 80 14.89 11.45 -14.11
N CYS A 81 13.71 10.88 -13.91
CA CYS A 81 13.29 9.71 -14.65
C CYS A 81 12.88 10.14 -16.06
N ILE A 82 13.45 9.50 -17.05
CA ILE A 82 13.23 9.75 -18.47
C ILE A 82 12.96 8.42 -19.18
N VAL A 83 12.60 8.47 -20.45
CA VAL A 83 12.60 7.28 -21.31
C VAL A 83 13.76 7.32 -22.28
N TRP A 84 14.24 6.13 -22.64
CA TRP A 84 15.29 5.95 -23.65
C TRP A 84 14.98 4.74 -24.54
N HIS A 85 15.22 4.89 -25.84
CA HIS A 85 14.98 3.83 -26.80
C HIS A 85 15.89 2.62 -26.56
N LEU A 86 15.33 1.42 -26.54
CA LEU A 86 16.06 0.18 -26.33
C LEU A 86 16.80 -0.26 -27.60
N ASN A 87 17.93 0.37 -27.88
CA ASN A 87 18.77 0.03 -29.03
C ASN A 87 19.82 -1.04 -28.72
N SER A 88 20.08 -1.31 -27.45
CA SER A 88 21.15 -2.19 -27.02
C SER A 88 20.85 -2.84 -25.66
N ALA A 89 21.16 -4.12 -25.54
CA ALA A 89 21.09 -4.84 -24.26
C ALA A 89 22.10 -4.33 -23.22
N ALA A 90 23.05 -3.49 -23.62
CA ALA A 90 24.12 -3.00 -22.76
C ALA A 90 23.76 -1.77 -21.92
N ASP A 91 22.58 -1.17 -22.09
CA ASP A 91 22.17 -0.01 -21.30
C ASP A 91 21.78 -0.42 -19.89
N LYS A 92 22.71 -0.19 -18.94
CA LYS A 92 22.57 -0.59 -17.55
C LYS A 92 21.68 0.35 -16.74
N ASP A 93 21.49 1.59 -17.18
CA ASP A 93 20.66 2.57 -16.48
C ASP A 93 19.16 2.34 -16.71
N THR A 94 18.78 1.37 -17.56
CA THR A 94 17.41 0.90 -17.74
C THR A 94 17.05 -0.31 -16.89
N VAL A 95 18.01 -0.95 -16.24
CA VAL A 95 17.77 -2.15 -15.42
C VAL A 95 17.34 -1.76 -14.02
N ILE A 96 16.18 -2.22 -13.63
CA ILE A 96 15.52 -1.92 -12.36
C ILE A 96 15.38 -3.20 -11.55
N THR A 97 15.82 -3.16 -10.30
CA THR A 97 15.52 -4.20 -9.32
C THR A 97 14.20 -3.86 -8.65
N LEU A 98 13.24 -4.76 -8.74
CA LEU A 98 11.98 -4.68 -8.00
C LEU A 98 12.23 -5.20 -6.59
N GLU A 99 12.42 -4.30 -5.65
CA GLU A 99 12.51 -4.63 -4.23
C GLU A 99 11.11 -4.60 -3.63
N PRO A 100 10.55 -5.73 -3.14
CA PRO A 100 9.29 -5.68 -2.41
C PRO A 100 9.39 -4.62 -1.31
N ALA A 101 8.55 -3.62 -1.36
CA ALA A 101 8.52 -2.58 -0.31
C ALA A 101 7.96 -3.15 0.98
N VAL A 102 7.15 -4.19 0.81
CA VAL A 102 6.56 -5.01 1.88
C VAL A 102 6.37 -6.41 1.34
N SER A 103 6.37 -7.40 2.20
CA SER A 103 6.14 -8.81 1.82
C SER A 103 4.70 -9.07 1.35
N PHE A 104 3.86 -8.05 1.33
CA PHE A 104 2.43 -8.07 1.02
C PHE A 104 2.06 -7.09 -0.09
N GLY A 105 1.09 -7.47 -0.92
CA GLY A 105 0.26 -6.53 -1.64
C GLY A 105 0.81 -5.98 -2.95
N GLY A 106 1.86 -6.55 -3.53
CA GLY A 106 2.32 -6.14 -4.87
C GLY A 106 2.82 -4.69 -4.94
N VAL A 107 3.36 -4.17 -3.83
CA VAL A 107 3.99 -2.85 -3.76
C VAL A 107 5.51 -3.00 -3.74
N TYR A 108 6.19 -2.18 -4.51
CA TYR A 108 7.62 -2.31 -4.76
C TYR A 108 8.33 -0.98 -4.70
N ARG A 109 9.59 -1.02 -4.28
CA ARG A 109 10.56 0.02 -4.58
C ARG A 109 11.26 -0.33 -5.87
N LEU A 110 11.38 0.65 -6.74
CA LEU A 110 12.03 0.52 -8.03
C LEU A 110 13.44 1.08 -7.89
N LYS A 111 14.44 0.20 -7.81
CA LYS A 111 15.85 0.57 -7.63
C LYS A 111 16.63 0.36 -8.91
N LEU A 112 17.42 1.33 -9.31
CA LEU A 112 18.38 1.13 -10.40
C LEU A 112 19.39 0.05 -10.02
N ALA A 113 19.50 -1.00 -10.81
CA ALA A 113 20.27 -2.21 -10.48
C ALA A 113 21.77 -1.93 -10.28
N GLN A 114 22.32 -0.93 -10.99
CA GLN A 114 23.73 -0.57 -10.95
C GLN A 114 24.03 0.65 -10.06
N ARG A 115 23.01 1.22 -9.43
CA ARG A 115 23.10 2.42 -8.59
C ARG A 115 22.26 2.24 -7.33
N ASN A 116 22.63 2.89 -6.25
CA ASN A 116 21.83 2.87 -5.03
C ASN A 116 20.81 4.02 -5.04
N LEU A 117 20.02 4.09 -6.12
CA LEU A 117 19.00 5.12 -6.34
C LEU A 117 17.65 4.46 -6.57
N TYR A 118 16.61 5.07 -6.01
CA TYR A 118 15.23 4.62 -6.03
C TYR A 118 14.36 5.62 -6.77
N LEU A 119 13.42 5.11 -7.55
CA LEU A 119 12.40 5.96 -8.17
C LEU A 119 11.59 6.64 -7.07
N THR A 120 11.44 7.95 -7.17
CA THR A 120 10.87 8.80 -6.12
C THR A 120 9.91 9.81 -6.74
N VAL A 121 8.74 9.96 -6.16
CA VAL A 121 7.77 11.00 -6.54
C VAL A 121 8.16 12.32 -5.88
N VAL A 122 8.38 13.35 -6.69
CA VAL A 122 8.69 14.71 -6.21
C VAL A 122 7.67 15.68 -6.84
N GLY A 123 6.59 15.94 -6.13
CA GLY A 123 5.46 16.70 -6.67
C GLY A 123 4.75 15.96 -7.80
N SER A 124 4.85 16.44 -9.03
CA SER A 124 4.38 15.74 -10.25
C SER A 124 5.52 15.10 -11.05
N SER A 125 6.76 15.22 -10.61
CA SER A 125 7.94 14.69 -11.28
C SER A 125 8.34 13.34 -10.69
N LEU A 126 9.03 12.53 -11.49
CA LEU A 126 9.70 11.32 -11.05
C LEU A 126 11.21 11.53 -11.12
N LYS A 127 11.91 11.20 -10.04
CA LYS A 127 13.37 11.32 -9.93
C LYS A 127 13.98 10.05 -9.35
N TRP A 128 15.24 9.82 -9.67
CA TRP A 128 16.05 8.78 -9.03
C TRP A 128 16.82 9.38 -7.86
N MET A 129 16.51 8.95 -6.64
CA MET A 129 17.04 9.55 -5.41
C MET A 129 17.57 8.48 -4.44
N ALA A 130 18.32 8.92 -3.44
CA ALA A 130 18.73 8.04 -2.36
C ALA A 130 17.52 7.43 -1.63
N PHE A 131 17.72 6.29 -1.00
CA PHE A 131 16.68 5.63 -0.21
C PHE A 131 16.22 6.51 0.96
N THR A 132 14.91 6.71 1.10
CA THR A 132 14.30 7.49 2.19
C THR A 132 13.37 6.66 3.07
N ASN A 133 12.95 5.49 2.62
CA ASN A 133 11.91 4.65 3.21
C ASN A 133 10.51 5.31 3.28
N GLU A 134 10.28 6.37 2.51
CA GLU A 134 9.03 7.10 2.48
C GLU A 134 8.07 6.54 1.41
N LYS A 135 6.79 6.87 1.54
CA LYS A 135 5.73 6.44 0.62
C LYS A 135 5.92 6.91 -0.83
N ASP A 136 6.66 7.99 -1.03
CA ASP A 136 7.00 8.53 -2.36
C ASP A 136 7.94 7.64 -3.18
N GLN A 137 8.52 6.60 -2.55
CA GLN A 137 9.36 5.57 -3.19
C GLN A 137 8.64 4.23 -3.36
N ILE A 138 7.33 4.15 -3.12
CA ILE A 138 6.59 2.89 -3.13
C ILE A 138 5.53 2.90 -4.22
N PHE A 139 5.61 1.94 -5.11
CA PHE A 139 4.76 1.85 -6.29
C PHE A 139 3.98 0.54 -6.33
N SER A 140 2.74 0.61 -6.77
CA SER A 140 1.90 -0.54 -7.08
C SER A 140 1.84 -0.76 -8.59
N PHE A 141 1.84 -2.02 -9.01
CA PHE A 141 1.55 -2.40 -10.38
C PHE A 141 0.10 -2.89 -10.44
N VAL A 142 -0.72 -2.24 -11.22
CA VAL A 142 -2.15 -2.55 -11.35
C VAL A 142 -2.50 -2.90 -12.79
N GLU A 143 -3.48 -3.78 -12.97
CA GLU A 143 -4.02 -4.07 -14.30
C GLU A 143 -4.60 -2.80 -14.92
N PRO A 144 -4.39 -2.57 -16.22
CA PRO A 144 -4.94 -1.40 -16.89
C PRO A 144 -6.46 -1.32 -16.72
N GLY A 145 -6.92 -0.19 -16.21
CA GLY A 145 -8.33 0.03 -15.91
C GLY A 145 -8.79 -0.47 -14.54
N ALA A 146 -8.00 -1.29 -13.82
CA ALA A 146 -8.32 -1.71 -12.47
C ALA A 146 -8.12 -0.56 -11.46
N ASN A 147 -8.87 -0.56 -10.37
CA ASN A 147 -8.63 0.39 -9.29
C ASN A 147 -7.30 0.05 -8.58
N PRO A 148 -6.47 1.06 -8.24
CA PRO A 148 -5.30 0.86 -7.39
C PRO A 148 -5.77 0.27 -6.06
N GLY A 149 -5.28 -0.90 -5.74
CA GLY A 149 -5.80 -1.68 -4.63
C GLY A 149 -6.55 -2.93 -5.03
N SER A 150 -6.98 -3.08 -6.28
CA SER A 150 -7.31 -4.38 -6.85
C SER A 150 -6.07 -5.10 -7.41
N ALA A 151 -4.87 -4.61 -7.06
CA ALA A 151 -3.67 -5.38 -7.30
C ALA A 151 -3.88 -6.73 -6.62
N THR A 152 -4.10 -7.76 -7.42
CA THR A 152 -4.12 -9.15 -7.00
C THR A 152 -2.71 -9.54 -6.56
N GLY A 153 -2.24 -8.85 -5.51
CA GLY A 153 -0.99 -9.15 -4.84
C GLY A 153 -1.18 -10.42 -4.05
N ASN A 154 -0.32 -11.35 -4.29
CA ASN A 154 -0.12 -12.60 -3.57
C ASN A 154 -1.02 -12.80 -2.34
N GLY A 155 -2.23 -13.30 -2.58
CA GLY A 155 -2.86 -14.20 -1.63
C GLY A 155 -3.19 -13.72 -0.24
N LEU A 156 -3.20 -12.41 0.06
CA LEU A 156 -3.83 -11.98 1.29
C LEU A 156 -5.34 -11.96 1.07
N SER A 157 -5.94 -13.07 1.41
CA SER A 157 -7.37 -13.20 1.61
C SER A 157 -7.63 -12.89 3.06
N LEU A 158 -8.27 -11.77 3.34
CA LEU A 158 -8.71 -11.43 4.68
C LEU A 158 -10.17 -11.81 4.82
N ARG A 159 -10.48 -12.37 5.95
CA ARG A 159 -11.86 -12.53 6.39
C ARG A 159 -12.45 -11.15 6.76
N CYS A 160 -13.75 -10.97 6.63
CA CYS A 160 -14.41 -9.79 7.17
C CYS A 160 -14.27 -9.76 8.73
N PRO A 161 -13.81 -8.65 9.32
CA PRO A 161 -13.54 -8.59 10.77
C PRO A 161 -14.79 -8.62 11.65
N VAL A 162 -15.95 -8.29 11.10
CA VAL A 162 -17.18 -8.07 11.87
C VAL A 162 -18.42 -8.30 11.02
N SER A 163 -19.50 -8.79 11.61
CA SER A 163 -20.82 -8.74 10.97
C SER A 163 -21.34 -7.31 11.01
N TYR A 164 -21.73 -6.75 9.87
CA TYR A 164 -22.11 -5.35 9.74
C TYR A 164 -23.38 -5.16 8.88
N SER A 165 -24.06 -4.04 9.08
CA SER A 165 -25.25 -3.67 8.30
C SER A 165 -24.94 -2.78 7.10
N GLY A 166 -23.77 -2.17 7.06
CA GLY A 166 -23.31 -1.27 6.00
C GLY A 166 -21.93 -0.69 6.28
N ILE A 167 -21.42 0.08 5.35
CA ILE A 167 -20.18 0.85 5.49
C ILE A 167 -20.56 2.33 5.49
N SER A 168 -20.23 3.05 6.59
CA SER A 168 -20.48 4.49 6.69
C SER A 168 -19.39 5.31 5.99
N THR A 169 -18.14 4.88 6.11
CA THR A 169 -17.00 5.59 5.52
C THR A 169 -16.05 4.58 4.87
N LYS A 170 -15.72 4.82 3.62
CA LYS A 170 -14.74 4.01 2.87
C LYS A 170 -13.35 4.61 3.01
N PHE A 171 -12.34 3.80 2.73
CA PHE A 171 -10.95 4.26 2.62
C PHE A 171 -10.83 5.37 1.56
N VAL A 172 -10.10 6.42 1.92
CA VAL A 172 -9.73 7.54 1.04
C VAL A 172 -8.24 7.84 1.23
N ASP A 173 -7.47 7.66 0.17
CA ASP A 173 -6.03 7.93 0.23
C ASP A 173 -5.75 9.40 0.59
N GLY A 174 -4.90 9.61 1.60
CA GLY A 174 -4.65 10.94 2.17
C GLY A 174 -5.76 11.52 3.06
N GLY A 175 -6.87 10.76 3.22
CA GLY A 175 -8.02 11.12 4.06
C GLY A 175 -8.34 10.06 5.09
N HIS A 176 -9.44 9.32 4.91
CA HIS A 176 -9.89 8.27 5.80
C HIS A 176 -9.06 6.98 5.61
N ARG A 177 -8.33 6.59 6.63
CA ARG A 177 -7.26 5.56 6.56
C ARG A 177 -7.73 4.12 6.57
N GLY A 178 -9.02 3.88 6.79
CA GLY A 178 -9.61 2.56 6.95
C GLY A 178 -11.00 2.45 6.35
N VAL A 179 -11.78 1.52 6.88
CA VAL A 179 -13.18 1.31 6.55
C VAL A 179 -13.98 1.29 7.85
N ASP A 180 -15.07 2.07 7.90
CA ASP A 180 -15.99 2.09 9.05
C ASP A 180 -17.16 1.15 8.78
N TYR A 181 -17.14 0.00 9.45
CA TYR A 181 -18.23 -0.97 9.41
C TYR A 181 -19.31 -0.64 10.44
N ILE A 182 -20.52 -0.33 9.99
CA ILE A 182 -21.67 -0.08 10.86
C ILE A 182 -22.09 -1.38 11.54
N ALA A 183 -21.89 -1.47 12.83
CA ALA A 183 -22.26 -2.63 13.63
C ALA A 183 -22.68 -2.19 15.04
N SER A 184 -23.64 -2.91 15.62
CA SER A 184 -24.12 -2.60 16.97
C SER A 184 -23.05 -2.80 18.02
N LYS A 185 -23.06 -1.96 19.05
CA LYS A 185 -22.17 -2.11 20.22
C LYS A 185 -22.26 -3.52 20.81
N GLY A 186 -21.11 -4.14 21.02
CA GLY A 186 -21.03 -5.52 21.50
C GLY A 186 -21.01 -6.59 20.40
N THR A 187 -21.12 -6.22 19.12
CA THR A 187 -20.90 -7.18 18.03
C THR A 187 -19.48 -7.74 18.10
N PRO A 188 -19.28 -9.06 18.00
CA PRO A 188 -17.95 -9.67 18.05
C PRO A 188 -17.05 -9.19 16.89
N VAL A 189 -15.80 -8.94 17.20
CA VAL A 189 -14.73 -8.58 16.24
C VAL A 189 -13.70 -9.70 16.21
N TYR A 190 -13.34 -10.13 15.02
CA TYR A 190 -12.48 -11.28 14.78
C TYR A 190 -11.18 -10.89 14.09
N ALA A 191 -10.13 -11.65 14.35
CA ALA A 191 -8.88 -11.55 13.60
C ALA A 191 -9.12 -11.90 12.11
N VAL A 192 -8.75 -11.03 11.22
CA VAL A 192 -9.00 -11.18 9.76
C VAL A 192 -8.09 -12.22 9.11
N THR A 193 -6.97 -12.53 9.73
CA THR A 193 -6.02 -13.58 9.38
C THR A 193 -5.13 -13.86 10.59
N SER A 194 -4.35 -14.95 10.56
CA SER A 194 -3.43 -15.29 11.65
C SER A 194 -2.35 -14.22 11.84
N GLY A 195 -1.97 -13.98 13.07
CA GLY A 195 -0.96 -12.97 13.37
C GLY A 195 -0.53 -12.94 14.82
N ARG A 196 0.39 -12.04 15.17
CA ARG A 196 0.83 -11.76 16.53
C ARG A 196 0.21 -10.46 17.02
N VAL A 197 -0.31 -10.46 18.24
CA VAL A 197 -0.80 -9.24 18.89
C VAL A 197 0.39 -8.35 19.24
N ILE A 198 0.54 -7.21 18.54
CA ILE A 198 1.57 -6.22 18.89
C ILE A 198 1.15 -5.49 20.15
N ARG A 199 -0.13 -5.08 20.20
CA ARG A 199 -0.65 -4.30 21.32
C ARG A 199 -2.15 -4.45 21.47
N VAL A 200 -2.58 -4.50 22.74
CA VAL A 200 -3.94 -4.24 23.17
C VAL A 200 -3.92 -2.90 23.89
N TYR A 201 -4.61 -1.91 23.36
CA TYR A 201 -4.64 -0.57 23.93
C TYR A 201 -5.94 -0.31 24.67
N SER A 202 -5.80 0.05 25.95
CA SER A 202 -6.90 0.46 26.83
C SER A 202 -6.92 1.99 26.91
N TRP A 203 -7.88 2.60 26.24
CA TRP A 203 -8.08 4.04 26.28
C TRP A 203 -8.72 4.47 27.60
N GLN A 204 -8.10 5.42 28.29
CA GLN A 204 -8.51 5.88 29.63
C GLN A 204 -9.25 7.24 29.60
N GLY A 205 -9.77 7.61 28.46
CA GLY A 205 -10.34 8.95 28.24
C GLY A 205 -9.38 9.89 27.53
N SER A 206 -9.73 11.16 27.41
CA SER A 206 -8.93 12.13 26.65
C SER A 206 -7.51 12.21 27.18
N THR A 207 -6.57 12.03 26.28
CA THR A 207 -5.13 12.27 26.48
C THR A 207 -4.80 13.60 25.78
N ASN A 208 -3.60 14.12 25.89
CA ASN A 208 -3.18 15.28 25.10
C ASN A 208 -2.67 14.89 23.70
N GLU A 209 -2.88 13.64 23.29
CA GLU A 209 -2.42 13.08 22.02
C GLU A 209 -3.63 12.81 21.10
N ALA A 210 -3.91 13.74 20.19
CA ALA A 210 -5.10 13.71 19.34
C ALA A 210 -5.23 12.42 18.50
N ALA A 211 -4.12 11.82 18.09
CA ALA A 211 -4.12 10.57 17.34
C ALA A 211 -4.60 9.40 18.21
N VAL A 212 -4.09 9.29 19.42
CA VAL A 212 -4.46 8.26 20.39
C VAL A 212 -5.90 8.42 20.86
N ASP A 213 -6.33 9.66 21.08
CA ASP A 213 -7.71 9.97 21.44
C ASP A 213 -8.70 9.65 20.32
N SER A 214 -8.25 9.66 19.07
CA SER A 214 -9.12 9.34 17.94
C SER A 214 -9.50 7.88 17.87
N ILE A 215 -8.60 6.96 18.22
CA ILE A 215 -8.80 5.50 18.00
C ILE A 215 -9.57 4.79 19.12
N GLY A 216 -9.59 5.36 20.34
CA GLY A 216 -10.22 4.72 21.50
C GLY A 216 -9.52 3.42 21.90
N ASN A 217 -10.28 2.45 22.41
CA ASN A 217 -9.76 1.10 22.67
C ASN A 217 -9.40 0.42 21.34
N ALA A 218 -8.23 -0.21 21.28
CA ALA A 218 -7.71 -0.72 20.02
C ALA A 218 -6.92 -2.03 20.17
N VAL A 219 -6.88 -2.78 19.08
CA VAL A 219 -6.01 -3.95 18.87
C VAL A 219 -5.18 -3.75 17.62
N PHE A 220 -3.91 -4.13 17.70
CA PHE A 220 -2.96 -4.10 16.59
C PHE A 220 -2.40 -5.50 16.41
N LEU A 221 -2.58 -6.08 15.22
CA LEU A 221 -2.06 -7.41 14.86
C LEU A 221 -1.00 -7.28 13.76
N GLU A 222 0.16 -7.86 14.01
CA GLU A 222 1.21 -8.04 13.01
C GLU A 222 1.02 -9.37 12.29
N HIS A 223 1.22 -9.36 10.97
CA HIS A 223 1.08 -10.53 10.12
C HIS A 223 2.41 -10.90 9.46
N PHE A 224 2.57 -12.19 9.15
CA PHE A 224 3.82 -12.74 8.65
C PHE A 224 3.60 -13.46 7.31
N ASP A 225 4.60 -13.41 6.44
CA ASP A 225 4.64 -14.21 5.23
C ASP A 225 5.01 -15.67 5.54
N SER A 226 5.00 -16.53 4.52
CA SER A 226 5.36 -17.95 4.65
C SER A 226 6.82 -18.19 5.06
N LYS A 227 7.66 -17.15 5.05
CA LYS A 227 9.05 -17.19 5.49
C LYS A 227 9.24 -16.66 6.90
N GLY A 228 8.15 -16.18 7.54
CA GLY A 228 8.17 -15.60 8.87
C GLY A 228 8.59 -14.13 8.92
N ASN A 229 8.66 -13.44 7.78
CA ASN A 229 8.92 -11.99 7.77
C ASN A 229 7.63 -11.22 7.98
N THR A 230 7.68 -10.14 8.74
CA THR A 230 6.55 -9.22 8.87
C THR A 230 6.11 -8.69 7.52
N CYS A 231 4.83 -8.78 7.26
CA CYS A 231 4.26 -8.46 5.96
C CYS A 231 3.13 -7.43 6.02
N GLY A 232 2.61 -7.14 7.18
CA GLY A 232 1.57 -6.15 7.37
C GLY A 232 1.08 -6.06 8.81
N MET A 233 0.16 -5.13 9.03
CA MET A 233 -0.53 -4.94 10.28
C MET A 233 -2.01 -4.65 10.02
N THR A 234 -2.88 -5.20 10.84
CA THR A 234 -4.28 -4.80 10.91
C THR A 234 -4.58 -4.12 12.22
N CYS A 235 -5.44 -3.09 12.15
CA CYS A 235 -5.80 -2.29 13.31
C CYS A 235 -7.32 -2.26 13.45
N TYR A 236 -7.78 -2.42 14.69
CA TYR A 236 -9.19 -2.51 15.06
C TYR A 236 -9.46 -1.45 16.12
N TYR A 237 -10.24 -0.43 15.80
CA TYR A 237 -10.44 0.74 16.65
C TYR A 237 -11.86 0.87 17.14
N HIS A 238 -12.08 1.79 18.06
CA HIS A 238 -13.35 2.10 18.71
C HIS A 238 -13.98 0.92 19.45
N LEU A 239 -13.15 -0.05 19.91
CA LEU A 239 -13.65 -1.21 20.63
C LEU A 239 -14.36 -0.82 21.92
N ARG A 240 -15.32 -1.63 22.36
CA ARG A 240 -16.13 -1.37 23.56
C ARG A 240 -15.26 -1.26 24.82
N GLU A 241 -14.32 -2.17 24.98
CA GLU A 241 -13.28 -2.21 26.00
C GLU A 241 -11.97 -2.73 25.40
N ALA A 242 -10.86 -2.52 26.07
CA ALA A 242 -9.62 -3.21 25.73
C ALA A 242 -9.77 -4.71 26.03
N PRO A 243 -9.63 -5.60 25.04
CA PRO A 243 -9.93 -7.01 25.19
C PRO A 243 -8.81 -7.78 25.92
N THR A 244 -8.27 -7.23 27.00
CA THR A 244 -7.15 -7.82 27.78
C THR A 244 -7.49 -9.15 28.45
N SER A 245 -8.79 -9.47 28.58
CA SER A 245 -9.24 -10.78 29.04
C SER A 245 -9.33 -11.84 27.92
N LEU A 246 -9.28 -11.42 26.65
CA LEU A 246 -9.35 -12.30 25.49
C LEU A 246 -7.97 -12.57 24.90
N ILE A 247 -7.16 -11.51 24.76
CA ILE A 247 -5.84 -11.55 24.10
C ILE A 247 -4.84 -10.66 24.86
N SER A 248 -3.58 -10.98 24.71
CA SER A 248 -2.47 -10.20 25.29
C SER A 248 -1.40 -9.90 24.24
N ALA A 249 -0.58 -8.88 24.50
CA ALA A 249 0.57 -8.60 23.65
C ALA A 249 1.48 -9.84 23.55
N ASP A 250 2.10 -10.00 22.39
CA ASP A 250 2.94 -11.12 21.96
C ASP A 250 2.22 -12.47 21.80
N GLN A 251 0.92 -12.56 22.09
CA GLN A 251 0.12 -13.74 21.79
C GLN A 251 -0.09 -13.89 20.28
N TYR A 252 -0.02 -15.13 19.78
CA TYR A 252 -0.45 -15.45 18.42
C TYR A 252 -1.95 -15.77 18.41
N VAL A 253 -2.64 -15.26 17.41
CA VAL A 253 -4.06 -15.52 17.13
C VAL A 253 -4.19 -16.17 15.76
N ALA A 254 -5.18 -17.05 15.62
CA ALA A 254 -5.56 -17.62 14.34
C ALA A 254 -6.60 -16.72 13.64
N GLU A 255 -6.74 -16.88 12.32
CA GLU A 255 -7.87 -16.29 11.60
C GLU A 255 -9.19 -16.74 12.24
N GLY A 256 -10.08 -15.78 12.48
CA GLY A 256 -11.37 -16.03 13.09
C GLY A 256 -11.38 -16.09 14.61
N ASP A 257 -10.23 -15.93 15.27
CA ASP A 257 -10.23 -15.79 16.74
C ASP A 257 -10.94 -14.51 17.15
N LEU A 258 -11.71 -14.59 18.23
CA LEU A 258 -12.36 -13.43 18.84
C LEU A 258 -11.32 -12.52 19.50
N ILE A 259 -11.22 -11.28 19.02
CA ILE A 259 -10.23 -10.32 19.48
C ILE A 259 -10.82 -9.06 20.12
N GLY A 260 -12.13 -8.93 20.17
CA GLY A 260 -12.80 -7.79 20.80
C GLY A 260 -14.28 -7.69 20.46
N TYR A 261 -14.85 -6.56 20.81
CA TYR A 261 -16.24 -6.24 20.54
C TYR A 261 -16.37 -4.80 20.06
N VAL A 262 -17.27 -4.57 19.10
CA VAL A 262 -17.58 -3.22 18.59
C VAL A 262 -18.02 -2.31 19.73
N GLY A 263 -17.52 -1.10 19.70
CA GLY A 263 -17.87 -0.04 20.65
C GLY A 263 -18.04 1.31 19.96
N ASN A 264 -17.79 2.33 20.74
CA ASN A 264 -17.83 3.75 20.32
C ASN A 264 -16.84 4.57 21.15
N THR A 265 -15.72 3.98 21.58
CA THR A 265 -14.69 4.68 22.36
C THR A 265 -13.80 5.54 21.47
N GLY A 266 -13.18 6.57 22.04
CA GLY A 266 -12.39 7.55 21.29
C GLY A 266 -13.26 8.61 20.62
N LYS A 267 -12.74 9.23 19.55
CA LYS A 267 -13.49 10.23 18.77
C LYS A 267 -14.34 9.56 17.71
N VAL A 268 -15.60 9.32 18.00
CA VAL A 268 -16.59 8.86 17.02
C VAL A 268 -17.57 9.98 16.69
N VAL A 269 -17.98 10.06 15.43
CA VAL A 269 -19.04 10.99 14.99
C VAL A 269 -20.31 10.19 14.82
N ALA A 270 -21.28 10.42 15.71
CA ALA A 270 -22.60 9.81 15.62
C ALA A 270 -23.43 10.59 14.58
N ILE A 271 -23.69 9.95 13.43
CA ILE A 271 -24.63 10.51 12.44
C ILE A 271 -26.05 10.05 12.79
N ASN A 272 -26.20 8.81 13.22
CA ASN A 272 -27.46 8.23 13.74
C ASN A 272 -27.08 7.23 14.84
N GLY A 273 -27.87 7.19 15.93
CA GLY A 273 -27.63 6.28 17.05
C GLY A 273 -26.48 6.75 17.97
N ASP A 274 -25.77 5.78 18.57
CA ASP A 274 -24.68 6.03 19.53
C ASP A 274 -23.29 6.11 18.89
N GLY A 275 -23.22 6.09 17.56
CA GLY A 275 -21.96 6.15 16.81
C GLY A 275 -21.17 4.82 16.79
N SER A 276 -21.75 3.72 17.26
CA SER A 276 -21.07 2.43 17.29
C SER A 276 -20.70 1.94 15.88
N HIS A 277 -19.44 1.64 15.68
CA HIS A 277 -18.88 1.07 14.45
C HIS A 277 -17.51 0.44 14.74
N LEU A 278 -17.03 -0.37 13.81
CA LEU A 278 -15.64 -0.81 13.77
C LEU A 278 -14.90 0.02 12.70
N HIS A 279 -13.94 0.82 13.12
CA HIS A 279 -12.95 1.36 12.21
C HIS A 279 -11.82 0.35 12.04
N PHE A 280 -11.64 -0.12 10.80
CA PHE A 280 -10.68 -1.17 10.46
C PHE A 280 -9.66 -0.67 9.46
N GLU A 281 -8.37 -0.79 9.81
CA GLU A 281 -7.25 -0.42 8.92
C GLU A 281 -6.43 -1.63 8.52
N VAL A 282 -5.91 -1.60 7.31
CA VAL A 282 -4.83 -2.48 6.84
C VAL A 282 -3.62 -1.61 6.52
N LYS A 283 -2.49 -1.97 7.08
CA LYS A 283 -1.21 -1.30 6.84
C LYS A 283 -0.19 -2.27 6.29
N THR A 284 0.62 -1.80 5.38
CA THR A 284 1.76 -2.52 4.83
C THR A 284 3.06 -1.84 5.28
N GLY A 285 4.17 -2.58 5.39
CA GLY A 285 5.45 -2.06 5.87
C GLY A 285 6.11 -3.00 6.88
N THR A 286 7.39 -2.78 7.16
CA THR A 286 8.22 -3.72 7.92
C THR A 286 8.57 -3.27 9.34
N TYR A 287 8.00 -2.19 9.85
CA TYR A 287 8.42 -1.60 11.13
C TYR A 287 7.28 -1.50 12.13
N PHE A 288 7.08 -2.58 12.87
CA PHE A 288 6.13 -2.63 13.98
C PHE A 288 6.86 -3.03 15.28
N ASN A 289 8.05 -2.48 15.51
CA ASN A 289 8.77 -2.73 16.75
C ASN A 289 8.08 -2.02 17.91
N ASN A 290 8.01 -2.68 19.05
CA ASN A 290 7.65 -2.29 20.44
C ASN A 290 7.31 -0.80 20.69
N SER A 291 6.65 -0.21 19.74
CA SER A 291 6.38 1.20 19.63
C SER A 291 5.23 1.58 20.55
N THR A 292 5.19 2.82 20.93
CA THR A 292 4.01 3.42 21.53
C THR A 292 2.80 3.29 20.61
N VAL A 293 1.60 3.43 21.13
CA VAL A 293 0.36 3.44 20.31
C VAL A 293 0.42 4.53 19.24
N GLN A 294 0.99 5.68 19.56
CA GLN A 294 1.17 6.79 18.62
C GLN A 294 2.10 6.42 17.47
N GLU A 295 3.22 5.75 17.76
CA GLU A 295 4.13 5.27 16.72
C GLU A 295 3.47 4.20 15.84
N LEU A 296 2.72 3.26 16.42
CA LEU A 296 1.95 2.27 15.67
C LEU A 296 0.87 2.94 14.80
N TYR A 297 0.21 3.97 15.31
CA TYR A 297 -0.77 4.75 14.56
C TYR A 297 -0.15 5.43 13.33
N HIS A 298 1.08 5.92 13.42
CA HIS A 298 1.78 6.61 12.33
C HIS A 298 2.65 5.68 11.47
N SER A 299 2.90 4.43 11.91
CA SER A 299 3.74 3.48 11.18
C SER A 299 3.04 2.86 9.98
N GLY A 300 3.82 2.42 9.01
CA GLY A 300 3.34 1.68 7.85
C GLY A 300 2.65 2.55 6.79
N ILE A 301 2.12 1.89 5.79
CA ILE A 301 1.43 2.49 4.66
C ILE A 301 -0.01 1.98 4.69
N TRP A 302 -0.98 2.88 4.76
CA TRP A 302 -2.38 2.52 4.71
C TRP A 302 -2.78 2.09 3.31
N VAL A 303 -3.50 0.98 3.24
CA VAL A 303 -4.08 0.47 2.00
C VAL A 303 -5.57 0.25 2.20
N ASN A 304 -6.33 0.27 1.09
CA ASN A 304 -7.77 0.07 1.18
C ASN A 304 -8.11 -1.36 1.64
N PRO A 305 -8.69 -1.55 2.85
CA PRO A 305 -9.01 -2.87 3.37
C PRO A 305 -9.91 -3.71 2.47
N LEU A 306 -10.85 -3.07 1.75
CA LEU A 306 -11.82 -3.76 0.90
C LEU A 306 -11.19 -4.52 -0.27
N ASN A 307 -9.92 -4.21 -0.60
CA ASN A 307 -9.20 -4.92 -1.65
C ASN A 307 -8.70 -6.31 -1.21
N TYR A 308 -8.70 -6.56 0.08
CA TYR A 308 -8.17 -7.78 0.71
C TYR A 308 -9.26 -8.63 1.35
N ILE A 309 -10.43 -8.06 1.64
CA ILE A 309 -11.57 -8.81 2.19
C ILE A 309 -12.19 -9.66 1.09
N THR A 310 -12.14 -10.98 1.27
CA THR A 310 -12.58 -11.96 0.26
C THR A 310 -13.70 -12.86 0.74
N HIS A 311 -13.98 -12.91 2.05
CA HIS A 311 -15.03 -13.73 2.67
C HIS A 311 -15.39 -13.29 4.10
#